data_05b37d7810ba8bf6b1a6a30f4acf57d4
#
_entry.id   05b37d7810ba8bf6b1a6a30f4acf57d4
#
_cell.length_a   1.000
_cell.length_b   1.000
_cell.length_c   1.000
_cell.angle_alpha   90.00
_cell.angle_beta   90.00
_cell.angle_gamma   90.00
#
_symmetry.space_group_name_H-M   'P 1'
#
loop_
_entity.id
_entity.type
_entity.pdbx_description
1 polymer ?
#
loop_
_entity_poly.entity_id
_entity_poly.type
_entity_poly.pdbx_seq_one_letter_code
_entity_poly.pdbx_strand_id
1 'polypeptide(L)'
;MFYYVYVLKSVNYNRLYIGFAVDLNKRIKEHNCGLSFSTKPYLPWQIIFFEAYKNERDAKRREKYLKTSQGGRLLKRMLKEYFYNNKSNSHCLA
;
A
#
# COMPACT_ATOMS: atom_id res chain seq x y z
N MET A 1 2.13 -8.24 19.90
CA MET A 1 1.43 -8.37 18.62
C MET A 1 0.96 -7.01 18.15
N PHE A 2 1.18 -6.71 16.88
CA PHE A 2 0.71 -5.47 16.25
C PHE A 2 -0.23 -5.79 15.10
N TYR A 3 -1.03 -4.80 14.74
CA TYR A 3 -1.94 -4.84 13.59
C TYR A 3 -1.45 -3.82 12.58
N TYR A 4 -1.35 -4.21 11.33
CA TYR A 4 -0.70 -3.40 10.31
C TYR A 4 -1.70 -2.86 9.29
N VAL A 5 -1.50 -1.61 8.91
CA VAL A 5 -2.10 -1.02 7.72
C VAL A 5 -0.97 -0.83 6.74
N TYR A 6 -1.11 -1.32 5.53
CA TYR A 6 -0.03 -1.28 4.55
C TYR A 6 -0.52 -0.76 3.21
N VAL A 7 0.44 -0.22 2.45
CA VAL A 7 0.18 0.28 1.10
C VAL A 7 1.13 -0.41 0.14
N LEU A 8 0.54 -1.03 -0.88
CA LEU A 8 1.28 -1.66 -1.96
C LEU A 8 1.18 -0.80 -3.22
N LYS A 9 2.25 -0.76 -4.00
CA LYS A 9 2.28 -0.11 -5.30
C LYS A 9 2.59 -1.17 -6.35
N SER A 10 1.76 -1.25 -7.39
CA SER A 10 2.06 -2.13 -8.52
C SER A 10 3.33 -1.64 -9.21
N VAL A 11 4.21 -2.57 -9.58
CA VAL A 11 5.45 -2.23 -10.27
C VAL A 11 5.18 -1.73 -11.68
N ASN A 12 4.22 -2.34 -12.37
CA ASN A 12 3.99 -2.07 -13.79
C ASN A 12 2.75 -1.21 -14.07
N TYR A 13 1.92 -0.96 -13.06
CA TYR A 13 0.67 -0.22 -13.24
C TYR A 13 0.60 0.92 -12.24
N ASN A 14 -0.14 1.97 -12.59
CA ASN A 14 -0.36 3.10 -11.69
C ASN A 14 -1.50 2.76 -10.73
N ARG A 15 -1.26 1.81 -9.83
CA ARG A 15 -2.25 1.30 -8.89
C ARG A 15 -1.67 1.18 -7.50
N LEU A 16 -2.47 1.57 -6.51
CA LEU A 16 -2.17 1.39 -5.09
C LEU A 16 -3.19 0.44 -4.48
N TYR A 17 -2.77 -0.31 -3.50
CA TYR A 17 -3.66 -1.16 -2.71
C TYR A 17 -3.41 -0.90 -1.24
N ILE A 18 -4.46 -0.65 -0.49
CA ILE A 18 -4.39 -0.40 0.95
C ILE A 18 -5.06 -1.57 1.65
N GLY A 19 -4.35 -2.19 2.59
CA GLY A 19 -4.84 -3.36 3.28
C GLY A 19 -4.52 -3.38 4.75
N PHE A 20 -5.06 -4.40 5.42
CA PHE A 20 -4.86 -4.68 6.84
C PHE A 20 -4.29 -6.08 6.98
N ALA A 21 -3.35 -6.26 7.92
CA ALA A 21 -2.79 -7.59 8.17
C ALA A 21 -2.30 -7.70 9.61
N VAL A 22 -2.37 -8.93 10.14
CA VAL A 22 -1.74 -9.28 11.41
C VAL A 22 -0.31 -9.77 11.16
N ASP A 23 -0.11 -10.54 10.11
CA ASP A 23 1.21 -10.98 9.66
C ASP A 23 1.51 -10.31 8.31
N LEU A 24 2.25 -9.22 8.37
CA LEU A 24 2.50 -8.38 7.20
C LEU A 24 3.29 -9.12 6.11
N ASN A 25 4.36 -9.81 6.49
CA ASN A 25 5.20 -10.53 5.52
C ASN A 25 4.42 -11.62 4.80
N LYS A 26 3.62 -12.37 5.54
CA LYS A 26 2.78 -13.41 4.95
C LYS A 26 1.79 -12.82 3.96
N ARG A 27 1.15 -11.72 4.33
CA ARG A 27 0.13 -11.09 3.49
C ARG A 27 0.72 -10.54 2.19
N ILE A 28 1.91 -9.95 2.26
CA ILE A 28 2.59 -9.45 1.07
C ILE A 28 2.93 -10.60 0.12
N LYS A 29 3.41 -11.72 0.67
CA LYS A 29 3.69 -12.91 -0.13
C LYS A 29 2.44 -13.45 -0.79
N GLU A 30 1.32 -13.47 -0.08
CA GLU A 30 0.04 -13.90 -0.63
C GLU A 30 -0.38 -13.04 -1.82
N HIS A 31 -0.24 -11.72 -1.70
CA HIS A 31 -0.54 -10.84 -2.83
C HIS A 31 0.33 -11.17 -4.03
N ASN A 32 1.63 -11.33 -3.83
CA ASN A 32 2.56 -11.57 -4.94
C ASN A 32 2.50 -12.98 -5.50
N CYS A 33 1.87 -13.92 -4.78
CA CYS A 33 1.58 -15.25 -5.30
C CYS A 33 0.25 -15.33 -6.06
N GLY A 34 -0.46 -14.20 -6.18
CA GLY A 34 -1.72 -14.15 -6.89
C GLY A 34 -2.90 -14.72 -6.14
N LEU A 35 -2.80 -14.83 -4.80
CA LEU A 35 -3.87 -15.40 -3.98
C LEU A 35 -5.00 -14.41 -3.70
N SER A 36 -4.77 -13.12 -3.92
CA SER A 36 -5.79 -12.11 -3.72
C SER A 36 -6.37 -11.70 -5.07
N PHE A 37 -7.68 -11.90 -5.21
CA PHE A 37 -8.38 -11.61 -6.47
C PHE A 37 -8.23 -10.15 -6.89
N SER A 38 -8.30 -9.21 -5.93
CA SER A 38 -8.24 -7.78 -6.23
C SER A 38 -6.89 -7.33 -6.76
N THR A 39 -5.80 -7.98 -6.32
CA THR A 39 -4.45 -7.54 -6.66
C THR A 39 -3.79 -8.37 -7.75
N LYS A 40 -4.36 -9.54 -8.04
CA LYS A 40 -3.81 -10.46 -9.02
C LYS A 40 -3.57 -9.84 -10.41
N PRO A 41 -4.49 -9.02 -10.97
CA PRO A 41 -4.27 -8.47 -12.30
C PRO A 41 -3.10 -7.49 -12.41
N TYR A 42 -2.57 -7.01 -11.30
CA TYR A 42 -1.59 -5.91 -11.28
C TYR A 42 -0.26 -6.31 -10.67
N LEU A 43 0.04 -7.60 -10.68
CA LEU A 43 1.31 -8.13 -10.19
C LEU A 43 2.49 -7.64 -11.01
N PRO A 44 3.69 -7.53 -10.42
CA PRO A 44 3.98 -7.73 -9.01
C PRO A 44 3.75 -6.46 -8.19
N TRP A 45 3.60 -6.63 -6.88
CA TRP A 45 3.39 -5.55 -5.93
C TRP A 45 4.61 -5.36 -5.05
N GLN A 46 4.90 -4.11 -4.70
CA GLN A 46 5.92 -3.79 -3.70
C GLN A 46 5.30 -2.96 -2.59
N ILE A 47 5.75 -3.20 -1.36
CA ILE A 47 5.30 -2.40 -0.22
C ILE A 47 6.04 -1.07 -0.25
N ILE A 48 5.30 0.03 -0.08
CA ILE A 48 5.88 1.37 -0.07
C ILE A 48 5.68 2.06 1.27
N PHE A 49 4.79 1.55 2.13
CA PHE A 49 4.48 2.18 3.41
C PHE A 49 3.69 1.20 4.26
N PHE A 50 3.94 1.24 5.59
CA PHE A 50 3.06 0.55 6.52
C PHE A 50 3.09 1.25 7.86
N GLU A 51 2.01 1.05 8.64
CA GLU A 51 1.88 1.50 10.01
C GLU A 51 1.52 0.31 10.89
N ALA A 52 1.99 0.35 12.14
CA ALA A 52 1.69 -0.70 13.11
C ALA A 52 0.89 -0.10 14.27
N TYR A 53 -0.18 -0.80 14.64
CA TYR A 53 -1.07 -0.36 15.71
C TYR A 53 -1.19 -1.45 16.76
N LYS A 54 -1.24 -1.04 18.02
CA LYS A 54 -1.42 -1.97 19.12
C LYS A 54 -2.85 -2.46 19.22
N ASN A 55 -3.82 -1.64 18.81
CA ASN A 55 -5.23 -1.96 18.88
C ASN A 55 -5.78 -2.20 17.47
N GLU A 56 -6.46 -3.32 17.28
CA GLU A 56 -7.02 -3.70 15.99
C GLU A 56 -8.00 -2.67 15.42
N ARG A 57 -8.82 -2.08 16.28
CA ARG A 57 -9.81 -1.09 15.84
C ARG A 57 -9.16 0.16 15.29
N ASP A 58 -8.04 0.57 15.90
CA ASP A 58 -7.30 1.73 15.40
C ASP A 58 -6.76 1.46 13.99
N ALA A 59 -6.20 0.27 13.80
CA ALA A 59 -5.68 -0.12 12.48
C ALA A 59 -6.80 -0.16 11.44
N LYS A 60 -7.92 -0.76 11.76
CA LYS A 60 -9.03 -0.89 10.81
C LYS A 60 -9.64 0.46 10.46
N ARG A 61 -9.74 1.37 11.44
CA ARG A 61 -10.21 2.72 11.18
C ARG A 61 -9.27 3.46 10.23
N ARG A 62 -7.97 3.30 10.44
CA ARG A 62 -6.96 3.92 9.59
C ARG A 62 -7.02 3.38 8.17
N GLU A 63 -7.12 2.06 8.01
CA GLU A 63 -7.27 1.43 6.70
C GLU A 63 -8.46 2.02 5.94
N LYS A 64 -9.59 2.08 6.62
CA LYS A 64 -10.83 2.61 6.03
C LYS A 64 -10.65 4.07 5.61
N TYR A 65 -10.01 4.87 6.46
CA TYR A 65 -9.77 6.28 6.16
C TYR A 65 -8.88 6.47 4.94
N LEU A 66 -7.79 5.70 4.85
CA LEU A 66 -6.85 5.84 3.74
C LEU A 66 -7.47 5.45 2.40
N LYS A 67 -8.55 4.69 2.41
CA LYS A 67 -9.29 4.34 1.19
C LYS A 67 -10.23 5.43 0.71
N THR A 68 -10.46 6.48 1.53
CA THR A 68 -11.27 7.62 1.12
C THR A 68 -10.46 8.57 0.26
N SER A 69 -11.16 9.50 -0.42
CA SER A 69 -10.48 10.54 -1.21
C SER A 69 -9.58 11.41 -0.34
N GLN A 70 -10.04 11.77 0.87
CA GLN A 70 -9.25 12.56 1.81
C GLN A 70 -8.03 11.80 2.28
N GLY A 71 -8.21 10.52 2.63
CA GLY A 71 -7.10 9.66 3.06
C GLY A 71 -6.09 9.45 1.95
N GLY A 72 -6.54 9.31 0.72
CA GLY A 72 -5.65 9.18 -0.43
C GLY A 72 -4.80 10.42 -0.64
N ARG A 73 -5.38 11.61 -0.46
CA ARG A 73 -4.63 12.86 -0.54
C ARG A 73 -3.61 12.97 0.60
N LEU A 74 -4.00 12.58 1.81
CA LEU A 74 -3.07 12.55 2.94
C LEU A 74 -1.91 11.62 2.66
N LEU A 75 -2.19 10.42 2.16
CA LEU A 75 -1.15 9.43 1.85
C LEU A 75 -0.15 9.98 0.85
N LYS A 76 -0.62 10.66 -0.20
CA LYS A 76 0.26 11.26 -1.19
C LYS A 76 1.15 12.35 -0.61
N ARG A 77 0.64 13.12 0.35
CA ARG A 77 1.45 14.12 1.06
C ARG A 77 2.48 13.46 1.97
N MET A 78 2.07 12.39 2.69
CA MET A 78 2.98 11.68 3.58
C MET A 78 4.13 11.03 2.81
N LEU A 79 3.86 10.51 1.62
CA LEU A 79 4.82 9.82 0.79
C LEU A 79 5.28 10.67 -0.40
N LYS A 80 5.26 11.97 -0.21
CA LYS A 80 5.56 12.95 -1.25
C LYS A 80 6.89 12.69 -1.94
N GLU A 81 7.94 12.42 -1.16
CA GLU A 81 9.28 12.20 -1.73
C GLU A 81 9.33 10.90 -2.54
N TYR A 82 8.69 9.86 -2.04
CA TYR A 82 8.62 8.59 -2.77
C TYR A 82 7.94 8.77 -4.13
N PHE A 83 6.78 9.41 -4.15
CA PHE A 83 6.03 9.59 -5.40
C PHE A 83 6.74 10.53 -6.35
N TYR A 84 7.37 11.58 -5.83
CA TYR A 84 8.12 12.52 -6.65
C TYR A 84 9.32 11.82 -7.32
N ASN A 85 10.08 11.04 -6.57
CA ASN A 85 11.26 10.36 -7.10
C ASN A 85 10.88 9.35 -8.16
N ASN A 86 9.82 8.58 -7.94
CA ASN A 86 9.35 7.61 -8.92
C ASN A 86 8.86 8.28 -10.20
N LYS A 87 8.17 9.40 -10.07
CA LYS A 87 7.71 10.17 -11.20
C LYS A 87 8.89 10.73 -11.99
N SER A 88 9.91 11.24 -11.29
CA SER A 88 11.13 11.74 -11.91
C SER A 88 11.86 10.62 -12.66
N ASN A 89 11.97 9.46 -12.03
CA ASN A 89 12.62 8.30 -12.64
C ASN A 89 11.86 7.87 -13.91
N SER A 90 10.55 7.84 -13.86
CA SER A 90 9.75 7.53 -15.04
C SER A 90 9.99 8.55 -16.15
N HIS A 91 10.14 9.81 -15.79
CA HIS A 91 10.42 10.89 -16.72
C HIS A 91 11.79 10.70 -17.40
N CYS A 92 12.78 10.31 -16.62
CA CYS A 92 14.13 10.08 -17.13
C CYS A 92 14.17 8.90 -18.08
N LEU A 93 13.32 7.91 -17.89
CA LEU A 93 13.26 6.73 -18.73
C LEU A 93 12.46 6.96 -20.02
N ALA A 94 11.66 7.98 -20.02
CA ALA A 94 10.86 8.31 -21.20
C ALA A 94 11.68 9.12 -22.18
#